data_24da1f911d5de9928ef5b7406e6085e8
#
_entry.id   24da1f911d5de9928ef5b7406e6085e8
#
_cell.length_a   1.000
_cell.length_b   1.000
_cell.length_c   1.000
_cell.angle_alpha   90.00
_cell.angle_beta   90.00
_cell.angle_gamma   90.00
#
_symmetry.space_group_name_H-M   'P 1'
#
loop_
_entity.id
_entity.type
_entity.pdbx_description
1 polymer ?
#
loop_
_entity_poly.entity_id
_entity_poly.type
_entity_poly.pdbx_seq_one_letter_code
_entity_poly.pdbx_strand_id
1 'polypeptide(L)'
;MPQYLVANYIPDDFDPSSVTEAMMEEIHALNREMIAAGARKFACGIAPAGKAKTLRKQPNGKVLITDGPYTETKEHMGGFWILEAANLDEALAWAKKAAIACDVPGEVRELLFFPAPEQGSGKSK
;
A
#
# COMPACT_ATOMS: atom_id res chain seq x y z
N MET A 1 -3.25 0.36 19.33
CA MET A 1 -2.53 1.42 18.64
C MET A 1 -3.06 1.61 17.23
N PRO A 2 -3.10 2.83 16.73
CA PRO A 2 -3.52 3.05 15.34
C PRO A 2 -2.62 2.35 14.36
N GLN A 3 -3.19 2.04 13.21
CA GLN A 3 -2.42 1.44 12.12
C GLN A 3 -2.51 2.35 10.90
N TYR A 4 -1.47 2.34 10.11
CA TYR A 4 -1.31 3.26 9.00
C TYR A 4 -0.91 2.51 7.74
N LEU A 5 -1.47 2.94 6.61
CA LEU A 5 -1.02 2.49 5.31
C LEU A 5 0.09 3.42 4.88
N VAL A 6 1.24 2.85 4.56
CA VAL A 6 2.37 3.60 3.98
C VAL A 6 2.57 3.05 2.59
N ALA A 7 2.20 3.81 1.59
CA ALA A 7 2.17 3.35 0.20
C ALA A 7 3.29 3.99 -0.61
N ASN A 8 3.86 3.21 -1.53
CA ASN A 8 4.83 3.70 -2.50
C ASN A 8 4.14 3.95 -3.82
N TYR A 9 4.50 5.04 -4.48
CA TYR A 9 3.99 5.35 -5.81
C TYR A 9 5.14 5.31 -6.80
N ILE A 10 4.98 4.49 -7.84
CA ILE A 10 6.02 4.31 -8.85
C ILE A 10 5.49 4.75 -10.20
N PRO A 11 6.38 5.28 -11.08
CA PRO A 11 5.96 5.65 -12.41
C PRO A 11 5.61 4.43 -13.25
N ASP A 12 4.68 4.60 -14.18
CA ASP A 12 4.24 3.48 -15.03
C ASP A 12 5.36 2.95 -15.89
N ASP A 13 6.34 3.79 -16.23
CA ASP A 13 7.49 3.38 -17.02
C ASP A 13 8.67 2.96 -16.16
N PHE A 14 8.42 2.61 -14.90
CA PHE A 14 9.48 2.17 -13.99
C PHE A 14 10.23 0.98 -14.56
N ASP A 15 11.56 1.08 -14.53
CA ASP A 15 12.43 -0.01 -15.00
C ASP A 15 12.93 -0.80 -13.79
N PRO A 16 12.47 -2.05 -13.62
CA PRO A 16 12.91 -2.85 -12.47
C PRO A 16 14.42 -3.02 -12.40
N SER A 17 15.13 -2.95 -13.53
CA SER A 17 16.58 -3.12 -13.53
C SER A 17 17.30 -1.92 -12.91
N SER A 18 16.59 -0.82 -12.67
CA SER A 18 17.20 0.34 -12.02
C SER A 18 17.36 0.13 -10.51
N VAL A 19 16.75 -0.92 -9.95
CA VAL A 19 16.88 -1.22 -8.53
C VAL A 19 18.23 -1.91 -8.31
N THR A 20 19.09 -1.27 -7.51
CA THR A 20 20.42 -1.80 -7.27
C THR A 20 20.43 -2.73 -6.07
N GLU A 21 21.51 -3.53 -5.94
CA GLU A 21 21.67 -4.37 -4.77
C GLU A 21 21.75 -3.53 -3.49
N ALA A 22 22.39 -2.37 -3.57
CA ALA A 22 22.49 -1.48 -2.41
C ALA A 22 21.10 -1.00 -1.98
N MET A 23 20.25 -0.65 -2.93
CA MET A 23 18.89 -0.23 -2.63
C MET A 23 18.10 -1.38 -2.00
N MET A 24 18.21 -2.58 -2.56
CA MET A 24 17.53 -3.75 -1.99
C MET A 24 17.98 -4.01 -0.56
N GLU A 25 19.27 -3.84 -0.30
CA GLU A 25 19.79 -4.05 1.05
C GLU A 25 19.24 -3.01 2.02
N GLU A 26 19.11 -1.77 1.57
CA GLU A 26 18.52 -0.72 2.40
C GLU A 26 17.07 -1.02 2.73
N ILE A 27 16.32 -1.51 1.74
CA ILE A 27 14.92 -1.87 1.95
C ILE A 27 14.81 -3.04 2.92
N HIS A 28 15.67 -4.04 2.77
CA HIS A 28 15.66 -5.17 3.69
C HIS A 28 16.03 -4.74 5.10
N ALA A 29 17.02 -3.87 5.24
CA ALA A 29 17.43 -3.37 6.55
C ALA A 29 16.30 -2.60 7.20
N LEU A 30 15.58 -1.77 6.44
CA LEU A 30 14.44 -1.04 6.97
C LEU A 30 13.36 -1.98 7.45
N ASN A 31 13.06 -3.02 6.67
CA ASN A 31 12.05 -3.98 7.08
C ASN A 31 12.45 -4.72 8.34
N ARG A 32 13.73 -5.07 8.49
CA ARG A 32 14.21 -5.68 9.72
C ARG A 32 14.02 -4.73 10.91
N GLU A 33 14.28 -3.45 10.69
CA GLU A 33 14.11 -2.45 11.73
C GLU A 33 12.65 -2.32 12.15
N MET A 34 11.75 -2.29 11.17
CA MET A 34 10.32 -2.22 11.43
C MET A 34 9.83 -3.44 12.21
N ILE A 35 10.32 -4.62 11.85
CA ILE A 35 9.94 -5.85 12.52
C ILE A 35 10.46 -5.83 13.95
N ALA A 36 11.73 -5.44 14.15
CA ALA A 36 12.32 -5.39 15.49
C ALA A 36 11.58 -4.42 16.39
N ALA A 37 11.07 -3.35 15.84
CA ALA A 37 10.30 -2.36 16.60
C ALA A 37 8.84 -2.77 16.83
N GLY A 38 8.41 -3.88 16.23
CA GLY A 38 7.02 -4.31 16.33
C GLY A 38 6.08 -3.47 15.50
N ALA A 39 6.60 -2.66 14.59
CA ALA A 39 5.79 -1.75 13.82
C ALA A 39 5.17 -2.40 12.59
N ARG A 40 5.90 -3.31 11.93
CA ARG A 40 5.44 -3.89 10.68
C ARG A 40 4.38 -4.95 10.94
N LYS A 41 3.17 -4.71 10.40
CA LYS A 41 2.08 -5.69 10.47
C LYS A 41 1.94 -6.44 9.16
N PHE A 42 2.24 -5.78 8.04
CA PHE A 42 2.08 -6.39 6.74
C PHE A 42 2.86 -5.56 5.72
N ALA A 43 3.35 -6.21 4.69
CA ALA A 43 4.02 -5.52 3.58
C ALA A 43 3.87 -6.36 2.33
N CYS A 44 3.67 -5.69 1.21
CA CYS A 44 3.62 -6.39 -0.07
C CYS A 44 3.86 -5.42 -1.21
N GLY A 45 4.24 -5.98 -2.36
CA GLY A 45 4.19 -5.25 -3.61
C GLY A 45 2.86 -5.48 -4.28
N ILE A 46 2.56 -4.68 -5.28
CA ILE A 46 1.35 -4.79 -6.07
C ILE A 46 1.76 -4.95 -7.52
N ALA A 47 1.00 -5.76 -8.27
CA ALA A 47 1.27 -5.95 -9.69
C ALA A 47 1.22 -4.61 -10.42
N PRO A 48 1.94 -4.47 -11.54
CA PRO A 48 1.97 -3.22 -12.30
C PRO A 48 0.55 -2.75 -12.67
N ALA A 49 0.39 -1.43 -12.76
CA ALA A 49 -0.91 -0.84 -13.02
C ALA A 49 -1.56 -1.37 -14.30
N GLY A 50 -0.73 -1.73 -15.30
CA GLY A 50 -1.28 -2.26 -16.54
C GLY A 50 -2.00 -3.58 -16.38
N LYS A 51 -1.78 -4.29 -15.27
CA LYS A 51 -2.47 -5.55 -14.99
C LYS A 51 -3.73 -5.35 -14.18
N ALA A 52 -4.04 -4.13 -13.83
CA ALA A 52 -5.25 -3.83 -13.05
C ALA A 52 -6.50 -4.00 -13.89
N LYS A 53 -7.62 -4.19 -13.22
CA LYS A 53 -8.93 -4.19 -13.84
C LYS A 53 -9.76 -3.15 -13.13
N THR A 54 -10.55 -2.42 -13.89
CA THR A 54 -11.42 -1.39 -13.35
C THR A 54 -12.86 -1.83 -13.54
N LEU A 55 -13.66 -1.65 -12.49
CA LEU A 55 -15.06 -2.04 -12.50
C LEU A 55 -15.92 -0.80 -12.30
N ARG A 56 -16.93 -0.65 -13.15
CA ARG A 56 -17.86 0.48 -13.05
C ARG A 56 -19.28 -0.03 -13.14
N LYS A 57 -20.08 0.30 -12.15
CA LYS A 57 -21.51 -0.03 -12.20
C LYS A 57 -22.18 0.88 -13.21
N GLN A 58 -22.96 0.28 -14.10
CA GLN A 58 -23.68 1.02 -15.13
C GLN A 58 -25.08 1.35 -14.65
N PRO A 59 -25.75 2.34 -15.30
CA PRO A 59 -27.13 2.68 -14.92
C PRO A 59 -28.09 1.51 -14.97
N ASN A 60 -27.82 0.53 -15.85
CA ASN A 60 -28.69 -0.65 -15.96
C ASN A 60 -28.40 -1.68 -14.88
N GLY A 61 -27.51 -1.38 -13.93
CA GLY A 61 -27.18 -2.30 -12.84
C GLY A 61 -26.09 -3.28 -13.17
N LYS A 62 -25.66 -3.38 -14.41
CA LYS A 62 -24.56 -4.26 -14.76
C LYS A 62 -23.23 -3.60 -14.44
N VAL A 63 -22.16 -4.41 -14.36
CA VAL A 63 -20.83 -3.91 -14.06
C VAL A 63 -19.98 -4.04 -15.32
N LEU A 64 -19.41 -2.92 -15.73
CA LEU A 64 -18.46 -2.91 -16.84
C LEU A 64 -17.08 -3.14 -16.28
N ILE A 65 -16.34 -4.08 -16.86
CA ILE A 65 -14.96 -4.36 -16.47
C ILE A 65 -14.05 -3.96 -17.61
N THR A 66 -13.07 -3.10 -17.32
CA THR A 66 -12.12 -2.65 -18.31
C THR A 66 -10.70 -2.94 -17.84
N ASP A 67 -9.77 -3.02 -18.78
CA ASP A 67 -8.36 -3.20 -18.47
C ASP A 67 -7.75 -1.90 -18.00
N GLY A 68 -6.79 -2.03 -17.09
CA GLY A 68 -6.02 -0.89 -16.63
C GLY A 68 -6.52 -0.32 -15.33
N PRO A 69 -5.76 0.64 -14.76
CA PRO A 69 -6.10 1.24 -13.48
C PRO A 69 -7.27 2.23 -13.62
N TYR A 70 -7.96 2.43 -12.50
CA TYR A 70 -9.09 3.36 -12.46
C TYR A 70 -8.63 4.80 -12.68
N THR A 71 -7.52 5.17 -12.04
CA THR A 71 -7.02 6.53 -12.10
C THR A 71 -6.05 6.69 -13.27
N GLU A 72 -6.31 7.67 -14.12
CA GLU A 72 -5.44 7.96 -15.25
C GLU A 72 -4.35 8.93 -14.83
N THR A 73 -3.22 8.38 -14.46
CA THR A 73 -2.07 9.12 -13.98
C THR A 73 -0.82 8.38 -14.45
N LYS A 74 0.33 9.02 -14.29
CA LYS A 74 1.60 8.42 -14.68
C LYS A 74 2.25 7.66 -13.55
N GLU A 75 1.69 7.75 -12.36
CA GLU A 75 2.23 7.07 -11.18
C GLU A 75 1.11 6.35 -10.48
N HIS A 76 1.40 5.14 -10.04
CA HIS A 76 0.41 4.33 -9.34
C HIS A 76 1.07 3.64 -8.15
N MET A 77 0.25 3.21 -7.21
CA MET A 77 0.74 2.50 -6.04
C MET A 77 1.45 1.23 -6.48
N GLY A 78 2.70 1.05 -6.05
CA GLY A 78 3.50 -0.12 -6.40
C GLY A 78 3.67 -1.10 -5.25
N GLY A 79 3.31 -0.69 -4.04
CA GLY A 79 3.41 -1.54 -2.87
C GLY A 79 3.08 -0.75 -1.63
N PHE A 80 2.96 -1.44 -0.50
CA PHE A 80 2.65 -0.75 0.74
C PHE A 80 3.03 -1.55 1.95
N TRP A 81 3.14 -0.84 3.07
CA TRP A 81 3.24 -1.43 4.40
C TRP A 81 1.97 -1.09 5.17
N ILE A 82 1.61 -1.95 6.09
CA ILE A 82 0.69 -1.59 7.16
C ILE A 82 1.52 -1.57 8.43
N LEU A 83 1.60 -0.41 9.06
CA LEU A 83 2.43 -0.20 10.23
C LEU A 83 1.58 0.21 11.42
N GLU A 84 1.96 -0.30 12.58
CA GLU A 84 1.37 0.14 13.84
C GLU A 84 2.25 1.23 14.42
N ALA A 85 1.67 2.33 14.83
CA ALA A 85 2.40 3.47 15.36
C ALA A 85 1.54 4.18 16.39
N ALA A 86 2.19 4.85 17.34
CA ALA A 86 1.48 5.52 18.41
C ALA A 86 0.65 6.69 17.88
N ASN A 87 1.14 7.35 16.85
CA ASN A 87 0.48 8.53 16.28
C ASN A 87 1.00 8.75 14.87
N LEU A 88 0.45 9.76 14.21
CA LEU A 88 0.83 10.07 12.83
C LEU A 88 2.31 10.44 12.71
N ASP A 89 2.84 11.18 13.69
CA ASP A 89 4.24 11.59 13.62
C ASP A 89 5.17 10.38 13.60
N GLU A 90 4.87 9.36 14.37
CA GLU A 90 5.66 8.14 14.38
C GLU A 90 5.53 7.41 13.05
N ALA A 91 4.33 7.36 12.49
CA ALA A 91 4.13 6.75 11.19
C ALA A 91 4.89 7.50 10.11
N LEU A 92 4.90 8.84 10.18
CA LEU A 92 5.65 9.64 9.23
C LEU A 92 7.16 9.41 9.33
N ALA A 93 7.66 9.15 10.53
CA ALA A 93 9.08 8.86 10.70
C ALA A 93 9.45 7.58 9.93
N TRP A 94 8.61 6.55 10.02
CA TRP A 94 8.83 5.34 9.24
C TRP A 94 8.70 5.61 7.73
N ALA A 95 7.69 6.39 7.35
CA ALA A 95 7.45 6.68 5.94
C ALA A 95 8.60 7.45 5.31
N LYS A 96 9.25 8.35 6.07
CA LYS A 96 10.42 9.05 5.57
C LYS A 96 11.56 8.07 5.25
N LYS A 97 11.79 7.12 6.14
CA LYS A 97 12.80 6.11 5.89
C LYS A 97 12.47 5.28 4.67
N ALA A 98 11.19 4.96 4.48
CA ALA A 98 10.75 4.19 3.33
C ALA A 98 10.96 4.97 2.03
N ALA A 99 10.64 6.25 2.03
CA ALA A 99 10.82 7.09 0.84
C ALA A 99 12.28 7.19 0.45
N ILE A 100 13.15 7.27 1.44
CA ILE A 100 14.59 7.33 1.20
C ILE A 100 15.10 6.00 0.65
N ALA A 101 14.73 4.90 1.29
CA ALA A 101 15.23 3.58 0.90
C ALA A 101 14.72 3.17 -0.48
N CYS A 102 13.47 3.46 -0.78
CA CYS A 102 12.86 3.07 -2.04
C CYS A 102 13.04 4.12 -3.14
N ASP A 103 13.42 5.33 -2.75
CA ASP A 103 13.66 6.44 -3.70
C ASP A 103 12.44 6.70 -4.58
N VAL A 104 11.25 6.69 -3.97
CA VAL A 104 9.99 6.99 -4.65
C VAL A 104 9.09 7.74 -3.68
N PRO A 105 8.12 8.47 -4.19
CA PRO A 105 7.15 9.15 -3.33
C PRO A 105 6.32 8.16 -2.55
N GLY A 106 5.88 8.58 -1.37
CA GLY A 106 5.02 7.76 -0.54
C GLY A 106 3.85 8.56 -0.01
N GLU A 107 2.88 7.85 0.50
CA GLU A 107 1.69 8.45 1.07
C GLU A 107 1.33 7.69 2.33
N VAL A 108 0.90 8.42 3.37
CA VAL A 108 0.54 7.82 4.64
C VAL A 108 -0.93 8.12 4.91
N ARG A 109 -1.68 7.07 5.26
CA ARG A 109 -3.08 7.24 5.67
C ARG A 109 -3.38 6.34 6.84
N GLU A 110 -4.07 6.87 7.83
CA GLU A 110 -4.52 6.05 8.93
C GLU A 110 -5.59 5.09 8.45
N LEU A 111 -5.53 3.84 8.91
CA LEU A 111 -6.54 2.85 8.59
C LEU A 111 -7.72 3.02 9.53
N LEU A 112 -8.91 3.12 8.97
CA LEU A 112 -10.13 3.22 9.74
C LEU A 112 -10.84 1.88 9.63
N PHE A 113 -10.92 1.17 10.74
CA PHE A 113 -11.51 -0.16 10.73
C PHE A 113 -13.00 -0.09 10.97
N PHE A 114 -13.75 -0.77 10.12
CA PHE A 114 -15.17 -0.92 10.34
C PHE A 114 -15.38 -2.11 11.25
N PRO A 115 -16.22 -1.97 12.29
CA PRO A 115 -16.52 -3.15 13.10
C PRO A 115 -17.26 -4.18 12.26
N ALA A 116 -17.03 -5.46 12.58
CA ALA A 116 -17.73 -6.52 11.89
C ALA A 116 -19.23 -6.37 12.12
N PRO A 117 -20.07 -6.66 11.12
CA PRO A 117 -21.51 -6.62 11.34
C PRO A 117 -21.90 -7.58 12.42
N GLU A 118 -22.94 -7.23 13.18
CA GLU A 118 -23.44 -8.08 14.22
C GLU A 118 -23.96 -9.36 13.61
N GLN A 119 -23.59 -10.50 14.22
CA GLN A 119 -24.03 -11.77 13.70
C GLN A 119 -25.54 -11.94 13.78
N GLY A 120 -26.12 -11.41 14.84
CA GLY A 120 -27.54 -11.49 15.02
C GLY A 120 -27.98 -12.93 14.94
N SER A 121 -29.04 -13.21 14.28
CA SER A 121 -29.68 -14.51 14.22
C SER A 121 -28.81 -15.56 13.53
N GLY A 122 -27.56 -15.62 13.90
CA GLY A 122 -26.70 -16.67 13.39
C GLY A 122 -26.31 -16.50 11.96
N LYS A 123 -26.51 -15.34 11.42
CA LYS A 123 -26.07 -15.08 10.11
C LYS A 123 -24.58 -15.07 10.09
N SER A 124 -23.98 -15.89 9.33
CA SER A 124 -22.54 -15.89 9.23
C SER A 124 -22.15 -15.62 7.80
N LYS A 125 -20.96 -15.38 7.60
CA LYS A 125 -20.51 -14.99 6.34
C LYS A 125 -20.06 -15.93 5.50
#